data_b45e8edfceaee1413e19da7740e23ac1
#
_entry.id   b45e8edfceaee1413e19da7740e23ac1
#
_cell.length_a   1.000
_cell.length_b   1.000
_cell.length_c   1.000
_cell.angle_alpha   90.00
_cell.angle_beta   90.00
_cell.angle_gamma   90.00
#
_symmetry.space_group_name_H-M   'P 1'
#
loop_
_entity.id
_entity.type
_entity.pdbx_description
1 polymer ?
#
loop_
_entity_poly.entity_id
_entity_poly.type
_entity_poly.pdbx_seq_one_letter_code
_entity_poly.pdbx_strand_id
1 'polypeptide(L)'
;MTGPLSARLPDFPWDTIADAKSLAASHPDGLCDLSVGTPVDPVPQLALDALAASGARWGGYPTTWGTPTLRSAIVDYLGRRWGASGLSDAGVLPVIGTKELVAWLPTLLGLGAGDVVVFPEIAYPTYEVGARLAGATPVACDDPGRLAALRPKLVWINSPANPHG
;
A
#
# COMPACT_ATOMS: atom_id res chain seq x y z
N MET A 1 -10.61 -19.08 16.78
CA MET A 1 -10.62 -17.70 17.35
C MET A 1 -11.98 -17.08 17.04
N THR A 2 -12.83 -16.88 18.05
CA THR A 2 -14.27 -16.53 17.89
C THR A 2 -14.58 -15.07 18.20
N GLY A 3 -13.60 -14.18 18.32
CA GLY A 3 -13.80 -12.74 18.55
C GLY A 3 -14.09 -11.94 17.27
N PRO A 4 -14.59 -10.69 17.40
CA PRO A 4 -14.79 -9.82 16.25
C PRO A 4 -13.47 -9.55 15.52
N LEU A 5 -13.54 -9.25 14.22
CA LEU A 5 -12.35 -9.00 13.39
C LEU A 5 -11.48 -7.87 13.95
N SER A 6 -12.09 -6.81 14.47
CA SER A 6 -11.42 -5.67 15.10
C SER A 6 -10.50 -6.06 16.28
N ALA A 7 -10.86 -7.09 17.04
CA ALA A 7 -10.04 -7.56 18.17
C ALA A 7 -8.77 -8.33 17.75
N ARG A 8 -8.60 -8.59 16.46
CA ARG A 8 -7.45 -9.31 15.88
C ARG A 8 -6.48 -8.38 15.16
N LEU A 9 -6.84 -7.13 14.98
CA LEU A 9 -6.00 -6.13 14.33
C LEU A 9 -5.05 -5.50 15.35
N PRO A 10 -3.82 -5.17 14.96
CA PRO A 10 -2.91 -4.41 15.81
C PRO A 10 -3.41 -2.97 15.97
N ASP A 11 -2.98 -2.31 17.04
CA ASP A 11 -3.16 -0.88 17.20
C ASP A 11 -2.48 -0.14 16.05
N PHE A 12 -3.11 0.93 15.57
CA PHE A 12 -2.52 1.68 14.47
C PHE A 12 -1.40 2.58 14.99
N PRO A 13 -0.15 2.45 14.48
CA PRO A 13 1.00 3.12 15.09
C PRO A 13 0.87 4.64 15.21
N TRP A 14 0.16 5.30 14.30
CA TRP A 14 -0.03 6.75 14.34
C TRP A 14 -0.97 7.22 15.46
N ASP A 15 -1.85 6.35 15.96
CA ASP A 15 -2.70 6.68 17.10
C ASP A 15 -1.88 6.78 18.39
N THR A 16 -0.77 6.05 18.48
CA THR A 16 0.11 6.04 19.65
C THR A 16 0.89 7.35 19.85
N ILE A 17 1.01 8.19 18.82
CA ILE A 17 1.74 9.46 18.87
C ILE A 17 0.82 10.69 19.05
N ALA A 18 -0.48 10.49 19.21
CA ALA A 18 -1.45 11.60 19.33
C ALA A 18 -1.14 12.56 20.50
N ASP A 19 -0.81 12.00 21.67
CA ASP A 19 -0.46 12.78 22.85
C ASP A 19 0.86 13.57 22.66
N ALA A 20 1.85 12.95 22.04
CA ALA A 20 3.12 13.61 21.71
C ALA A 20 2.92 14.77 20.72
N LYS A 21 2.04 14.60 19.72
CA LYS A 21 1.66 15.67 18.77
C LYS A 21 0.95 16.82 19.48
N SER A 22 0.02 16.51 20.38
CA SER A 22 -0.69 17.52 21.17
C SER A 22 0.24 18.32 22.06
N LEU A 23 1.18 17.64 22.72
CA LEU A 23 2.21 18.29 23.54
C LEU A 23 3.12 19.17 22.70
N ALA A 24 3.62 18.68 21.56
CA ALA A 24 4.48 19.44 20.68
C ALA A 24 3.76 20.68 20.10
N ALA A 25 2.48 20.56 19.73
CA ALA A 25 1.68 21.67 19.21
C ALA A 25 1.44 22.76 20.26
N SER A 26 1.59 22.49 21.55
CA SER A 26 1.48 23.49 22.64
C SER A 26 2.74 24.37 22.79
N HIS A 27 3.84 24.04 22.10
CA HIS A 27 5.06 24.87 22.15
C HIS A 27 4.84 26.23 21.48
N PRO A 28 5.37 27.35 22.07
CA PRO A 28 5.17 28.69 21.52
C PRO A 28 5.61 28.87 20.06
N ASP A 29 6.65 28.14 19.63
CA ASP A 29 7.17 28.20 18.26
C ASP A 29 6.44 27.23 17.30
N GLY A 30 5.40 26.53 17.79
CA GLY A 30 4.60 25.61 16.99
C GLY A 30 5.24 24.22 16.82
N LEU A 31 4.65 23.43 15.94
CA LEU A 31 5.02 22.04 15.65
C LEU A 31 5.69 21.93 14.26
N CYS A 32 6.87 21.35 14.20
CA CYS A 32 7.43 20.81 12.96
C CYS A 32 7.12 19.30 12.90
N ASP A 33 6.05 18.91 12.18
CA ASP A 33 5.60 17.52 12.10
C ASP A 33 6.41 16.74 11.05
N LEU A 34 7.31 15.88 11.50
CA LEU A 34 8.10 14.97 10.68
C LEU A 34 7.60 13.51 10.77
N SER A 35 6.45 13.27 11.37
CA SER A 35 5.94 11.91 11.62
C SER A 35 5.43 11.21 10.35
N VAL A 36 4.96 11.98 9.37
CA VAL A 36 4.47 11.45 8.08
C VAL A 36 5.02 12.27 6.94
N GLY A 37 5.75 11.62 6.04
CA GLY A 37 6.26 12.26 4.83
C GLY A 37 5.10 12.61 3.87
N THR A 38 4.83 13.91 3.73
CA THR A 38 3.85 14.41 2.76
C THR A 38 4.55 15.36 1.79
N PRO A 39 4.34 15.23 0.46
CA PRO A 39 4.88 16.17 -0.51
C PRO A 39 4.42 17.60 -0.20
N VAL A 40 5.35 18.54 -0.24
CA VAL A 40 5.07 19.98 -0.04
C VAL A 40 4.98 20.73 -1.37
N ASP A 41 5.45 20.14 -2.46
CA ASP A 41 5.37 20.73 -3.79
C ASP A 41 3.93 20.75 -4.29
N PRO A 42 3.52 21.80 -5.01
CA PRO A 42 2.18 21.86 -5.59
C PRO A 42 2.02 20.79 -6.68
N VAL A 43 0.78 20.33 -6.88
CA VAL A 43 0.46 19.45 -8.01
C VAL A 43 0.79 20.17 -9.31
N PRO A 44 1.53 19.55 -10.25
CA PRO A 44 1.83 20.15 -11.54
C PRO A 44 0.56 20.61 -12.29
N GLN A 45 0.57 21.81 -12.85
CA GLN A 45 -0.60 22.39 -13.53
C GLN A 45 -1.11 21.48 -14.66
N LEU A 46 -0.20 20.82 -15.38
CA LEU A 46 -0.56 19.85 -16.43
C LEU A 46 -1.50 18.74 -15.90
N ALA A 47 -1.29 18.26 -14.69
CA ALA A 47 -2.14 17.22 -14.09
C ALA A 47 -3.52 17.78 -13.71
N LEU A 48 -3.56 19.01 -13.17
CA LEU A 48 -4.81 19.70 -12.85
C LEU A 48 -5.64 19.99 -14.11
N ASP A 49 -5.01 20.45 -15.18
CA ASP A 49 -5.66 20.72 -16.46
C ASP A 49 -6.23 19.45 -17.09
N ALA A 50 -5.45 18.36 -17.06
CA ALA A 50 -5.91 17.05 -17.56
C ALA A 50 -7.10 16.51 -16.75
N LEU A 51 -7.08 16.69 -15.42
CA LEU A 51 -8.18 16.30 -14.55
C LEU A 51 -9.44 17.12 -14.88
N ALA A 52 -9.33 18.44 -14.97
CA ALA A 52 -10.44 19.33 -15.33
C ALA A 52 -11.04 19.00 -16.71
N ALA A 53 -10.19 18.77 -17.71
CA ALA A 53 -10.62 18.40 -19.06
C ALA A 53 -11.33 17.03 -19.13
N SER A 54 -11.10 16.15 -18.15
CA SER A 54 -11.74 14.83 -18.09
C SER A 54 -13.16 14.85 -17.51
N GLY A 55 -13.60 15.95 -16.90
CA GLY A 55 -14.83 16.04 -16.09
C GLY A 55 -16.10 15.59 -16.79
N ALA A 56 -16.23 15.87 -18.09
CA ALA A 56 -17.39 15.43 -18.87
C ALA A 56 -17.56 13.90 -18.98
N ARG A 57 -16.52 13.14 -18.63
CA ARG A 57 -16.50 11.66 -18.70
C ARG A 57 -16.79 10.97 -17.38
N TRP A 58 -17.01 11.73 -16.29
CA TRP A 58 -17.19 11.17 -14.95
C TRP A 58 -18.60 10.67 -14.64
N GLY A 59 -19.55 10.89 -15.54
CA GLY A 59 -20.97 10.58 -15.34
C GLY A 59 -21.32 9.08 -15.40
N GLY A 60 -20.38 8.19 -15.67
CA GLY A 60 -20.62 6.75 -15.79
C GLY A 60 -19.92 5.92 -14.70
N TYR A 61 -20.36 4.68 -14.56
CA TYR A 61 -19.63 3.72 -13.69
C TYR A 61 -18.25 3.40 -14.30
N PRO A 62 -17.18 3.39 -13.47
CA PRO A 62 -15.87 2.97 -13.94
C PRO A 62 -15.87 1.48 -14.29
N THR A 63 -15.02 1.09 -15.23
CA THR A 63 -14.78 -0.32 -15.53
C THR A 63 -13.91 -0.93 -14.44
N THR A 64 -14.14 -2.20 -14.10
CA THR A 64 -13.35 -2.94 -13.09
C THR A 64 -11.89 -3.11 -13.51
N TRP A 65 -11.61 -3.08 -14.80
CA TRP A 65 -10.27 -3.24 -15.39
C TRP A 65 -9.52 -1.93 -15.58
N GLY A 66 -10.15 -0.79 -15.32
CA GLY A 66 -9.68 0.50 -15.77
C GLY A 66 -9.86 0.71 -17.28
N THR A 67 -9.71 1.94 -17.75
CA THR A 67 -9.84 2.24 -19.19
C THR A 67 -8.63 1.68 -19.97
N PRO A 68 -8.81 1.29 -21.25
CA PRO A 68 -7.68 0.90 -22.10
C PRO A 68 -6.58 1.98 -22.14
N THR A 69 -6.96 3.26 -22.27
CA THR A 69 -6.02 4.38 -22.26
C THR A 69 -5.18 4.45 -21.01
N LEU A 70 -5.77 4.21 -19.82
CA LEU A 70 -5.01 4.19 -18.56
C LEU A 70 -4.02 3.03 -18.53
N ARG A 71 -4.45 1.82 -18.92
CA ARG A 71 -3.59 0.64 -18.92
C ARG A 71 -2.42 0.79 -19.88
N SER A 72 -2.66 1.26 -21.11
CA SER A 72 -1.59 1.53 -22.08
C SER A 72 -0.62 2.60 -21.54
N ALA A 73 -1.13 3.68 -20.94
CA ALA A 73 -0.27 4.71 -20.35
C ALA A 73 0.61 4.18 -19.21
N ILE A 74 0.11 3.22 -18.41
CA ILE A 74 0.91 2.55 -17.37
C ILE A 74 2.01 1.70 -17.99
N VAL A 75 1.71 0.89 -19.00
CA VAL A 75 2.70 0.06 -19.73
C VAL A 75 3.79 0.95 -20.32
N ASP A 76 3.41 2.02 -21.01
CA ASP A 76 4.33 2.98 -21.60
C ASP A 76 5.20 3.67 -20.54
N TYR A 77 4.63 4.06 -19.40
CA TYR A 77 5.37 4.66 -18.30
C TYR A 77 6.42 3.69 -17.73
N LEU A 78 6.02 2.46 -17.45
CA LEU A 78 6.91 1.44 -16.90
C LEU A 78 8.05 1.11 -17.88
N GLY A 79 7.75 1.04 -19.17
CA GLY A 79 8.76 0.88 -20.21
C GLY A 79 9.77 2.02 -20.25
N ARG A 80 9.28 3.27 -20.32
CA ARG A 80 10.15 4.45 -20.41
C ARG A 80 10.94 4.73 -19.13
N ARG A 81 10.31 4.56 -17.97
CA ARG A 81 10.91 4.97 -16.69
C ARG A 81 11.80 3.89 -16.07
N TRP A 82 11.43 2.63 -16.26
CA TRP A 82 12.03 1.50 -15.57
C TRP A 82 12.59 0.42 -16.50
N GLY A 83 12.45 0.58 -17.80
CA GLY A 83 12.90 -0.42 -18.77
C GLY A 83 12.11 -1.73 -18.71
N ALA A 84 10.92 -1.73 -18.11
CA ALA A 84 10.11 -2.92 -18.02
C ALA A 84 9.65 -3.37 -19.42
N SER A 85 10.00 -4.62 -19.78
CA SER A 85 9.67 -5.23 -21.06
C SER A 85 8.70 -6.40 -20.90
N GLY A 86 7.98 -6.75 -21.97
CA GLY A 86 7.07 -7.89 -21.96
C GLY A 86 5.73 -7.63 -21.23
N LEU A 87 5.48 -6.41 -20.79
CA LEU A 87 4.18 -6.02 -20.24
C LEU A 87 3.17 -5.79 -21.36
N SER A 88 1.92 -6.17 -21.10
CA SER A 88 0.79 -5.83 -21.96
C SER A 88 -0.34 -5.23 -21.14
N ASP A 89 -1.28 -4.56 -21.80
CA ASP A 89 -2.46 -3.98 -21.15
C ASP A 89 -3.25 -5.02 -20.36
N ALA A 90 -3.25 -6.29 -20.77
CA ALA A 90 -3.91 -7.38 -20.07
C ALA A 90 -3.21 -7.75 -18.74
N GLY A 91 -1.94 -7.43 -18.59
CA GLY A 91 -1.17 -7.67 -17.36
C GLY A 91 -1.23 -6.51 -16.36
N VAL A 92 -2.05 -5.49 -16.62
CA VAL A 92 -2.16 -4.30 -15.76
C VAL A 92 -3.56 -4.17 -15.19
N LEU A 93 -3.64 -4.09 -13.88
CA LEU A 93 -4.88 -3.82 -13.16
C LEU A 93 -4.70 -2.56 -12.29
N PRO A 94 -5.32 -1.43 -12.65
CA PRO A 94 -5.36 -0.25 -11.80
C PRO A 94 -6.10 -0.51 -10.49
N VAL A 95 -5.59 0.03 -9.40
CA VAL A 95 -6.19 -0.09 -8.06
C VAL A 95 -6.44 1.29 -7.46
N ILE A 96 -7.35 1.37 -6.49
CA ILE A 96 -7.73 2.64 -5.82
C ILE A 96 -6.71 3.01 -4.73
N GLY A 97 -5.49 2.65 -4.90
CA GLY A 97 -4.40 2.94 -3.99
C GLY A 97 -3.71 1.67 -3.48
N THR A 98 -2.41 1.80 -3.31
CA THR A 98 -1.54 0.67 -2.92
C THR A 98 -1.87 0.14 -1.54
N LYS A 99 -2.25 1.03 -0.61
CA LYS A 99 -2.63 0.62 0.76
C LYS A 99 -3.80 -0.36 0.76
N GLU A 100 -4.83 -0.08 -0.03
CA GLU A 100 -6.00 -0.93 -0.13
C GLU A 100 -5.66 -2.28 -0.77
N LEU A 101 -4.88 -2.26 -1.87
CA LEU A 101 -4.40 -3.50 -2.48
C LEU A 101 -3.63 -4.36 -1.49
N VAL A 102 -2.68 -3.78 -0.74
CA VAL A 102 -1.87 -4.50 0.26
C VAL A 102 -2.76 -5.13 1.33
N ALA A 103 -3.77 -4.40 1.80
CA ALA A 103 -4.69 -4.91 2.82
C ALA A 103 -5.56 -6.07 2.30
N TRP A 104 -6.01 -6.01 1.04
CA TRP A 104 -6.95 -6.98 0.48
C TRP A 104 -6.30 -8.15 -0.24
N LEU A 105 -5.07 -8.01 -0.73
CA LEU A 105 -4.43 -9.03 -1.56
C LEU A 105 -4.38 -10.41 -0.91
N PRO A 106 -4.02 -10.58 0.38
CA PRO A 106 -4.04 -11.89 1.02
C PRO A 106 -5.42 -12.56 0.94
N THR A 107 -6.49 -11.79 1.19
CA THR A 107 -7.88 -12.29 1.10
C THR A 107 -8.25 -12.65 -0.35
N LEU A 108 -7.89 -11.82 -1.32
CA LEU A 108 -8.16 -12.06 -2.74
C LEU A 108 -7.42 -13.29 -3.27
N LEU A 109 -6.26 -13.61 -2.70
CA LEU A 109 -5.52 -14.85 -2.99
C LEU A 109 -6.08 -16.08 -2.27
N GLY A 110 -7.12 -15.92 -1.46
CA GLY A 110 -7.74 -17.01 -0.72
C GLY A 110 -6.94 -17.52 0.47
N LEU A 111 -6.02 -16.70 1.00
CA LEU A 111 -5.23 -17.07 2.17
C LEU A 111 -6.12 -17.09 3.43
N GLY A 112 -5.73 -17.92 4.39
CA GLY A 112 -6.49 -18.10 5.64
C GLY A 112 -5.70 -18.81 6.74
N ALA A 113 -6.44 -19.47 7.63
CA ALA A 113 -5.85 -20.19 8.75
C ALA A 113 -4.86 -21.27 8.28
N GLY A 114 -3.65 -21.24 8.84
CA GLY A 114 -2.56 -22.14 8.46
C GLY A 114 -1.63 -21.60 7.38
N ASP A 115 -2.00 -20.53 6.69
CA ASP A 115 -1.11 -19.85 5.74
C ASP A 115 -0.24 -18.81 6.42
N VAL A 116 0.97 -18.62 5.89
CA VAL A 116 1.94 -17.65 6.39
C VAL A 116 2.13 -16.55 5.35
N VAL A 117 2.07 -15.29 5.82
CA VAL A 117 2.42 -14.09 5.05
C VAL A 117 3.65 -13.46 5.67
N VAL A 118 4.71 -13.35 4.88
CA VAL A 118 5.97 -12.75 5.32
C VAL A 118 6.08 -11.33 4.79
N PHE A 119 6.66 -10.45 5.60
CA PHE A 119 6.97 -9.06 5.26
C PHE A 119 8.24 -8.62 5.99
N PRO A 120 8.91 -7.52 5.57
CA PRO A 120 10.13 -7.04 6.20
C PRO A 120 9.94 -6.70 7.68
N GLU A 121 10.98 -6.87 8.50
CA GLU A 121 10.92 -6.59 9.96
C GLU A 121 10.60 -5.12 10.24
N ILE A 122 11.14 -4.21 9.42
CA ILE A 122 10.77 -2.79 9.42
C ILE A 122 9.92 -2.53 8.17
N ALA A 123 8.63 -2.39 8.33
CA ALA A 123 7.72 -2.34 7.21
C ALA A 123 6.48 -1.49 7.46
N TYR A 124 5.81 -1.19 6.38
CA TYR A 124 4.50 -0.53 6.43
C TYR A 124 3.47 -1.42 7.15
N PRO A 125 2.80 -0.93 8.20
CA PRO A 125 1.94 -1.75 9.07
C PRO A 125 0.83 -2.52 8.34
N THR A 126 0.43 -2.04 7.18
CA THR A 126 -0.66 -2.64 6.41
C THR A 126 -0.35 -4.06 5.91
N TYR A 127 0.93 -4.45 5.79
CA TYR A 127 1.29 -5.83 5.45
C TYR A 127 0.78 -6.82 6.52
N GLU A 128 1.01 -6.51 7.79
CA GLU A 128 0.50 -7.30 8.91
C GLU A 128 -1.03 -7.28 8.97
N VAL A 129 -1.62 -6.09 8.84
CA VAL A 129 -3.08 -5.91 8.84
C VAL A 129 -3.74 -6.77 7.77
N GLY A 130 -3.23 -6.77 6.53
CA GLY A 130 -3.78 -7.58 5.43
C GLY A 130 -3.73 -9.07 5.72
N ALA A 131 -2.63 -9.58 6.28
CA ALA A 131 -2.51 -10.98 6.67
C ALA A 131 -3.55 -11.35 7.74
N ARG A 132 -3.73 -10.51 8.78
CA ARG A 132 -4.71 -10.73 9.84
C ARG A 132 -6.16 -10.65 9.35
N LEU A 133 -6.46 -9.73 8.42
CA LEU A 133 -7.77 -9.64 7.79
C LEU A 133 -8.14 -10.93 7.06
N ALA A 134 -7.19 -11.53 6.34
CA ALA A 134 -7.37 -12.83 5.69
C ALA A 134 -7.45 -14.01 6.68
N GLY A 135 -7.09 -13.82 7.95
CA GLY A 135 -6.98 -14.89 8.93
C GLY A 135 -5.68 -15.70 8.82
N ALA A 136 -4.73 -15.24 8.02
CA ALA A 136 -3.40 -15.83 7.89
C ALA A 136 -2.47 -15.39 9.04
N THR A 137 -1.33 -16.06 9.17
CA THR A 137 -0.32 -15.75 10.18
C THR A 137 0.70 -14.75 9.62
N PRO A 138 0.77 -13.52 10.13
CA PRO A 138 1.80 -12.55 9.75
C PRO A 138 3.13 -12.90 10.40
N VAL A 139 4.22 -12.83 9.64
CA VAL A 139 5.59 -13.06 10.14
C VAL A 139 6.52 -11.99 9.59
N ALA A 140 7.10 -11.18 10.48
CA ALA A 140 8.17 -10.27 10.12
C ALA A 140 9.50 -11.05 10.01
N CYS A 141 10.18 -10.96 8.86
CA CYS A 141 11.41 -11.71 8.62
C CYS A 141 12.20 -11.16 7.44
N ASP A 142 13.44 -10.74 7.69
CA ASP A 142 14.39 -10.31 6.66
C ASP A 142 15.45 -11.40 6.36
N ASP A 143 15.43 -12.53 7.07
CA ASP A 143 16.39 -13.62 6.88
C ASP A 143 15.94 -14.61 5.81
N PRO A 144 16.62 -14.65 4.63
CA PRO A 144 16.28 -15.58 3.55
C PRO A 144 16.37 -17.06 3.98
N GLY A 145 17.24 -17.40 4.93
CA GLY A 145 17.38 -18.77 5.43
C GLY A 145 16.14 -19.25 6.16
N ARG A 146 15.46 -18.37 6.86
CA ARG A 146 14.21 -18.66 7.57
C ARG A 146 13.00 -18.77 6.64
N LEU A 147 13.01 -18.07 5.49
CA LEU A 147 11.88 -18.08 4.55
C LEU A 147 11.55 -19.49 4.08
N ALA A 148 12.56 -20.30 3.76
CA ALA A 148 12.36 -21.69 3.33
C ALA A 148 11.63 -22.54 4.37
N ALA A 149 11.97 -22.37 5.65
CA ALA A 149 11.35 -23.09 6.76
C ALA A 149 9.91 -22.62 7.04
N LEU A 150 9.64 -21.34 6.85
CA LEU A 150 8.29 -20.73 7.04
C LEU A 150 7.30 -21.16 5.96
N ARG A 151 7.79 -21.55 4.78
CA ARG A 151 6.97 -21.90 3.59
C ARG A 151 5.83 -20.89 3.34
N PRO A 152 6.12 -19.58 3.23
CA PRO A 152 5.10 -18.57 3.11
C PRO A 152 4.27 -18.75 1.84
N LYS A 153 3.00 -18.40 1.88
CA LYS A 153 2.12 -18.30 0.71
C LYS A 153 2.22 -16.95 0.01
N LEU A 154 2.61 -15.92 0.76
CA LEU A 154 2.85 -14.58 0.24
C LEU A 154 4.07 -13.98 0.94
N VAL A 155 4.94 -13.38 0.16
CA VAL A 155 6.09 -12.59 0.64
C VAL A 155 5.97 -11.18 0.10
N TRP A 156 5.95 -10.21 0.98
CA TRP A 156 6.02 -8.81 0.62
C TRP A 156 7.47 -8.36 0.57
N ILE A 157 7.84 -7.68 -0.52
CA ILE A 157 9.15 -7.07 -0.70
C ILE A 157 8.92 -5.60 -1.04
N ASN A 158 9.67 -4.71 -0.42
CA ASN A 158 9.63 -3.28 -0.69
C ASN A 158 11.04 -2.74 -0.94
N SER A 159 11.28 -2.22 -2.14
CA SER A 159 12.55 -1.60 -2.51
C SER A 159 12.30 -0.48 -3.53
N PRO A 160 12.77 0.75 -3.31
CA PRO A 160 13.37 1.26 -2.06
C PRO A 160 12.43 1.10 -0.87
N ALA A 161 12.95 0.66 0.27
CA ALA A 161 12.13 0.37 1.44
C ALA A 161 11.77 1.63 2.23
N ASN A 162 10.59 1.68 2.80
CA ASN A 162 10.19 2.70 3.74
C ASN A 162 10.34 2.15 5.17
N PRO A 163 11.17 2.80 6.06
CA PRO A 163 11.79 4.13 5.89
C PRO A 163 13.27 4.13 5.47
N HIS A 164 13.90 2.99 5.31
CA HIS A 164 15.37 2.87 5.26
C HIS A 164 15.98 2.79 3.85
N GLY A 165 15.17 2.86 2.79
CA GLY A 165 15.67 2.88 1.40
C GLY A 165 15.96 1.54 0.76
#